data_f92665307cbca620e489bfa06dcdebac
#
_entry.id   f92665307cbca620e489bfa06dcdebac
#
_cell.length_a   1.000
_cell.length_b   1.000
_cell.length_c   1.000
_cell.angle_alpha   90.00
_cell.angle_beta   90.00
_cell.angle_gamma   90.00
#
_symmetry.space_group_name_H-M   'P 1'
#
loop_
_entity.id
_entity.type
_entity.pdbx_description
1 polymer ?
#
loop_
_entity_poly.entity_id
_entity_poly.type
_entity_poly.pdbx_seq_one_letter_code
_entity_poly.pdbx_strand_id
1 'polypeptide(L)'
;MPSSPQEAPAERTVVPFDPGTVPDSLRRLGHRDVLQRWQAVDRSAHGAHIVAVGNDRDGDEADWTGAALVTARPHTAYLKIVDAVGDVPAAVAAVVEHARARACVQVKWEGWTARPEDAAAAGFAALRPPLTDGTGEAVGPASGYVRWLHAGPAVTEPPYYRQTTHFSCGAVTALVAQAHAGLLPAESLDRRAELTLWRDATNFPSCEPVGLGVAVRRAWPSSSVVVHLDVDRPVLLDHFPETEQEWRAHLQRMSRADAARIGVPITAQALPLTGIRRAIERRERVLLLISLAGMQGFDVPHWVLCHGTVHGAVVIEDPWAGTTTGDTWVDAHLLPVADESLATMSAAPPGGFHGAVLIGDGPGSRSVAALPEPNDEEDGQRP
;
A
#
# COMPACT_ATOMS: atom_id res chain seq x y z
N MET A 1 35.74 -19.81 34.53
CA MET A 1 35.12 -18.72 33.84
C MET A 1 33.72 -18.57 34.39
N PRO A 2 33.40 -17.47 35.10
CA PRO A 2 32.03 -17.26 35.54
C PRO A 2 31.18 -16.90 34.31
N SER A 3 30.08 -17.61 34.11
CA SER A 3 29.06 -17.31 33.10
C SER A 3 28.50 -15.91 33.37
N SER A 4 28.57 -15.05 32.36
CA SER A 4 27.90 -13.75 32.41
C SER A 4 26.43 -13.95 32.70
N PRO A 5 25.81 -13.17 33.58
CA PRO A 5 24.39 -13.24 33.80
C PRO A 5 23.67 -12.93 32.49
N GLN A 6 22.84 -13.86 32.04
CA GLN A 6 21.93 -13.65 30.93
C GLN A 6 20.95 -12.58 31.40
N GLU A 7 21.07 -11.36 30.87
CA GLU A 7 20.11 -10.29 31.13
C GLU A 7 18.70 -10.80 30.79
N ALA A 8 17.81 -10.74 31.77
CA ALA A 8 16.40 -11.05 31.54
C ALA A 8 15.89 -10.13 30.42
N PRO A 9 15.08 -10.64 29.47
CA PRO A 9 14.53 -9.81 28.42
C PRO A 9 13.76 -8.65 29.05
N ALA A 10 14.05 -7.41 28.63
CA ALA A 10 13.34 -6.23 29.09
C ALA A 10 11.83 -6.43 28.91
N GLU A 11 11.06 -6.18 29.96
CA GLU A 11 9.62 -6.40 29.93
C GLU A 11 8.97 -5.39 28.98
N ARG A 12 8.09 -5.88 28.09
CA ARG A 12 7.39 -5.09 27.09
C ARG A 12 6.02 -4.68 27.61
N THR A 13 5.76 -3.38 27.62
CA THR A 13 4.45 -2.80 27.96
C THR A 13 3.80 -2.23 26.69
N VAL A 14 2.49 -2.47 26.52
CA VAL A 14 1.71 -1.91 25.40
C VAL A 14 0.53 -1.15 25.98
N VAL A 15 0.47 0.18 25.70
CA VAL A 15 -0.60 1.04 26.19
C VAL A 15 -1.24 1.84 25.05
N PRO A 16 -2.56 2.07 25.05
CA PRO A 16 -3.18 2.97 24.08
C PRO A 16 -2.52 4.35 24.14
N PHE A 17 -2.42 5.02 23.00
CA PHE A 17 -1.92 6.39 22.94
C PHE A 17 -3.09 7.37 22.78
N ASP A 18 -3.21 8.28 23.73
CA ASP A 18 -4.12 9.43 23.67
C ASP A 18 -3.28 10.71 23.52
N PRO A 19 -3.44 11.48 22.42
CA PRO A 19 -2.70 12.73 22.22
C PRO A 19 -2.97 13.77 23.31
N GLY A 20 -4.11 13.70 24.01
CA GLY A 20 -4.44 14.57 25.14
C GLY A 20 -3.75 14.20 26.45
N THR A 21 -3.33 12.93 26.60
CA THR A 21 -2.80 12.40 27.87
C THR A 21 -1.49 11.64 27.64
N VAL A 22 -0.37 12.36 27.67
CA VAL A 22 0.97 11.75 27.53
C VAL A 22 1.46 11.23 28.88
N PRO A 23 1.85 9.96 29.01
CA PRO A 23 2.43 9.39 30.22
C PRO A 23 3.70 10.13 30.67
N ASP A 24 3.91 10.27 31.96
CA ASP A 24 5.10 10.96 32.51
C ASP A 24 6.41 10.22 32.17
N SER A 25 6.37 8.87 32.10
CA SER A 25 7.48 8.04 31.60
C SER A 25 7.91 8.47 30.22
N LEU A 26 6.95 8.67 29.29
CA LEU A 26 7.21 9.11 27.92
C LEU A 26 7.75 10.55 27.87
N ARG A 27 7.27 11.45 28.74
CA ARG A 27 7.79 12.82 28.82
C ARG A 27 9.25 12.88 29.26
N ARG A 28 9.70 11.91 30.07
CA ARG A 28 11.11 11.79 30.47
C ARG A 28 12.02 11.30 29.35
N LEU A 29 11.50 10.47 28.46
CA LEU A 29 12.27 9.86 27.36
C LEU A 29 12.32 10.71 26.09
N GLY A 30 11.22 11.38 25.76
CA GLY A 30 11.04 12.02 24.47
C GLY A 30 11.50 13.47 24.43
N HIS A 31 12.19 13.87 23.36
CA HIS A 31 12.39 15.28 23.05
C HIS A 31 11.04 15.96 22.79
N ARG A 32 10.92 17.20 23.22
CA ARG A 32 9.68 17.99 23.13
C ARG A 32 9.10 18.00 21.71
N ASP A 33 9.94 18.18 20.70
CA ASP A 33 9.52 18.26 19.29
C ASP A 33 8.94 16.93 18.78
N VAL A 34 9.47 15.79 19.24
CA VAL A 34 8.95 14.45 18.92
C VAL A 34 7.56 14.28 19.53
N LEU A 35 7.41 14.59 20.82
CA LEU A 35 6.12 14.47 21.51
C LEU A 35 5.07 15.42 20.94
N GLN A 36 5.45 16.64 20.56
CA GLN A 36 4.55 17.57 19.87
C GLN A 36 4.05 17.00 18.54
N ARG A 37 4.93 16.36 17.74
CA ARG A 37 4.53 15.68 16.49
C ARG A 37 3.57 14.52 16.76
N TRP A 38 3.78 13.74 17.84
CA TRP A 38 2.88 12.65 18.21
C TRP A 38 1.49 13.18 18.58
N GLN A 39 1.42 14.29 19.30
CA GLN A 39 0.18 14.91 19.76
C GLN A 39 -0.54 15.74 18.67
N ALA A 40 0.17 16.15 17.61
CA ALA A 40 -0.37 17.03 16.58
C ALA A 40 -1.47 16.40 15.72
N VAL A 41 -1.60 15.07 15.72
CA VAL A 41 -2.55 14.33 14.88
C VAL A 41 -3.24 13.25 15.71
N ASP A 42 -4.57 13.18 15.62
CA ASP A 42 -5.34 12.08 16.19
C ASP A 42 -5.22 10.85 15.27
N ARG A 43 -4.61 9.81 15.81
CA ARG A 43 -4.41 8.52 15.13
C ARG A 43 -5.27 7.39 15.72
N SER A 44 -6.29 7.74 16.48
CA SER A 44 -7.17 6.76 17.15
C SER A 44 -7.84 5.81 16.17
N ALA A 45 -8.24 6.30 14.99
CA ALA A 45 -8.79 5.48 13.90
C ALA A 45 -7.81 4.40 13.40
N HIS A 46 -6.50 4.58 13.60
CA HIS A 46 -5.45 3.62 13.23
C HIS A 46 -4.88 2.88 14.44
N GLY A 47 -5.63 2.82 15.54
CA GLY A 47 -5.28 2.04 16.72
C GLY A 47 -3.95 2.46 17.36
N ALA A 48 -3.71 3.76 17.46
CA ALA A 48 -2.46 4.31 18.01
C ALA A 48 -2.18 3.78 19.42
N HIS A 49 -0.97 3.24 19.61
CA HIS A 49 -0.53 2.74 20.90
C HIS A 49 0.99 2.90 21.06
N ILE A 50 1.44 2.89 22.30
CA ILE A 50 2.85 2.92 22.66
C ILE A 50 3.29 1.49 22.96
N VAL A 51 4.41 1.09 22.36
CA VAL A 51 5.17 -0.10 22.73
C VAL A 51 6.40 0.40 23.48
N ALA A 52 6.48 0.11 24.77
CA ALA A 52 7.56 0.55 25.66
C ALA A 52 8.36 -0.63 26.18
N VAL A 53 9.62 -0.37 26.49
CA VAL A 53 10.54 -1.28 27.18
C VAL A 53 11.08 -0.61 28.42
N GLY A 54 11.27 -1.38 29.48
CA GLY A 54 11.77 -0.85 30.75
C GLY A 54 11.84 -1.93 31.81
N ASN A 55 12.18 -1.53 33.03
CA ASN A 55 12.15 -2.41 34.19
C ASN A 55 10.81 -2.23 34.90
N ASP A 56 10.06 -3.31 35.03
CA ASP A 56 8.92 -3.32 35.94
C ASP A 56 9.43 -3.28 37.37
N ARG A 57 9.26 -2.13 38.05
CA ARG A 57 9.42 -2.03 39.48
C ARG A 57 8.03 -1.89 40.08
N ASP A 58 7.69 -2.79 41.00
CA ASP A 58 6.45 -2.81 41.75
C ASP A 58 5.96 -1.38 42.10
N GLY A 59 4.92 -0.92 41.45
CA GLY A 59 4.29 0.36 41.71
C GLY A 59 3.94 1.18 40.47
N ASP A 60 3.01 2.08 40.61
CA ASP A 60 2.25 2.87 39.62
C ASP A 60 3.01 3.63 38.53
N GLU A 61 4.33 3.55 38.43
CA GLU A 61 5.13 4.17 37.36
C GLU A 61 6.20 3.21 36.81
N ALA A 62 5.90 2.52 35.71
CA ALA A 62 6.89 1.79 34.93
C ALA A 62 8.03 2.72 34.50
N ASP A 63 9.27 2.35 34.80
CA ASP A 63 10.46 3.11 34.43
C ASP A 63 10.87 2.72 32.99
N TRP A 64 10.23 3.36 32.02
CA TRP A 64 10.53 3.11 30.61
C TRP A 64 11.93 3.61 30.25
N THR A 65 12.68 2.80 29.54
CA THR A 65 14.00 3.15 28.98
C THR A 65 13.91 3.49 27.50
N GLY A 66 12.89 2.95 26.80
CA GLY A 66 12.62 3.23 25.40
C GLY A 66 11.14 3.06 25.09
N ALA A 67 10.65 3.78 24.09
CA ALA A 67 9.27 3.70 23.64
C ALA A 67 9.12 4.03 22.15
N ALA A 68 8.14 3.41 21.50
CA ALA A 68 7.76 3.72 20.12
C ALA A 68 6.26 3.97 20.02
N LEU A 69 5.86 5.01 19.26
CA LEU A 69 4.47 5.20 18.86
C LEU A 69 4.20 4.36 17.62
N VAL A 70 3.16 3.52 17.69
CA VAL A 70 2.82 2.54 16.66
C VAL A 70 1.38 2.74 16.19
N THR A 71 1.17 2.58 14.89
CA THR A 71 -0.15 2.63 14.24
C THR A 71 -0.28 1.52 13.21
N ALA A 72 -1.52 1.24 12.78
CA ALA A 72 -1.81 0.42 11.61
C ALA A 72 -3.16 0.82 11.03
N ARG A 73 -3.32 0.83 9.72
CA ARG A 73 -4.66 0.89 9.13
C ARG A 73 -5.45 -0.35 9.53
N PRO A 74 -6.74 -0.24 9.89
CA PRO A 74 -7.58 -1.41 10.14
C PRO A 74 -7.56 -2.39 8.97
N HIS A 75 -7.75 -3.68 9.24
CA HIS A 75 -7.83 -4.74 8.25
C HIS A 75 -6.57 -4.96 7.39
N THR A 76 -5.44 -4.44 7.81
CA THR A 76 -4.14 -4.64 7.17
C THR A 76 -3.22 -5.54 8.00
N ALA A 77 -2.14 -6.03 7.40
CA ALA A 77 -1.24 -6.99 8.03
C ALA A 77 0.14 -6.39 8.36
N TYR A 78 0.18 -5.10 8.73
CA TYR A 78 1.42 -4.42 9.14
C TYR A 78 1.24 -3.66 10.45
N LEU A 79 2.37 -3.32 11.08
CA LEU A 79 2.47 -2.23 12.06
C LEU A 79 3.44 -1.16 11.53
N LYS A 80 3.15 0.11 11.82
CA LYS A 80 4.04 1.22 11.49
C LYS A 80 4.56 1.86 12.76
N ILE A 81 5.87 2.01 12.87
CA ILE A 81 6.54 2.86 13.85
C ILE A 81 6.47 4.30 13.29
N VAL A 82 5.71 5.17 13.96
CA VAL A 82 5.67 6.60 13.64
C VAL A 82 6.99 7.24 14.06
N ASP A 83 7.43 6.94 15.28
CA ASP A 83 8.71 7.41 15.82
C ASP A 83 9.08 6.59 17.05
N ALA A 84 10.33 6.69 17.51
CA ALA A 84 10.82 6.03 18.72
C ALA A 84 11.73 6.95 19.53
N VAL A 85 11.72 6.80 20.86
CA VAL A 85 12.46 7.65 21.81
C VAL A 85 13.16 6.80 22.89
N GLY A 86 14.18 7.36 23.53
CA GLY A 86 14.98 6.67 24.54
C GLY A 86 15.90 5.61 23.91
N ASP A 87 15.90 4.39 24.43
CA ASP A 87 16.58 3.24 23.84
C ASP A 87 15.82 2.78 22.58
N VAL A 88 16.08 3.47 21.46
CA VAL A 88 15.43 3.23 20.17
C VAL A 88 15.65 1.79 19.67
N PRO A 89 16.86 1.20 19.71
CA PRO A 89 17.06 -0.19 19.33
C PRO A 89 16.18 -1.17 20.09
N ALA A 90 16.08 -1.03 21.42
CA ALA A 90 15.26 -1.92 22.24
C ALA A 90 13.76 -1.70 21.96
N ALA A 91 13.29 -0.45 21.83
CA ALA A 91 11.91 -0.12 21.50
C ALA A 91 11.51 -0.70 20.13
N VAL A 92 12.34 -0.54 19.10
CA VAL A 92 12.09 -1.09 17.76
C VAL A 92 12.07 -2.62 17.77
N ALA A 93 12.98 -3.28 18.49
CA ALA A 93 12.96 -4.72 18.67
C ALA A 93 11.66 -5.19 19.34
N ALA A 94 11.19 -4.49 20.36
CA ALA A 94 9.92 -4.80 21.03
C ALA A 94 8.71 -4.62 20.11
N VAL A 95 8.72 -3.63 19.21
CA VAL A 95 7.66 -3.48 18.18
C VAL A 95 7.68 -4.66 17.20
N VAL A 96 8.85 -5.10 16.75
CA VAL A 96 8.97 -6.25 15.86
C VAL A 96 8.39 -7.51 16.50
N GLU A 97 8.71 -7.76 17.78
CA GLU A 97 8.14 -8.89 18.54
C GLU A 97 6.61 -8.73 18.76
N HIS A 98 6.16 -7.50 19.01
CA HIS A 98 4.72 -7.21 19.11
C HIS A 98 4.00 -7.48 17.79
N ALA A 99 4.59 -7.06 16.66
CA ALA A 99 4.04 -7.33 15.33
C ALA A 99 3.94 -8.84 15.03
N ARG A 100 4.98 -9.62 15.39
CA ARG A 100 4.96 -11.09 15.25
C ARG A 100 3.86 -11.74 16.08
N ALA A 101 3.70 -11.30 17.33
CA ALA A 101 2.65 -11.81 18.22
C ALA A 101 1.23 -11.49 17.69
N ARG A 102 1.07 -10.47 16.85
CA ARG A 102 -0.18 -10.11 16.19
C ARG A 102 -0.32 -10.70 14.78
N ALA A 103 0.54 -11.63 14.39
CA ALA A 103 0.58 -12.22 13.05
C ALA A 103 0.71 -11.20 11.91
N CYS A 104 1.31 -10.03 12.16
CA CYS A 104 1.65 -9.11 11.09
C CYS A 104 2.72 -9.71 10.19
N VAL A 105 2.68 -9.39 8.92
CA VAL A 105 3.69 -9.83 7.93
C VAL A 105 4.78 -8.79 7.71
N GLN A 106 4.57 -7.56 8.19
CA GLN A 106 5.44 -6.42 7.91
C GLN A 106 5.48 -5.44 9.08
N VAL A 107 6.63 -4.82 9.31
CA VAL A 107 6.77 -3.59 10.10
C VAL A 107 7.34 -2.49 9.21
N LYS A 108 6.76 -1.30 9.29
CA LYS A 108 7.24 -0.10 8.64
C LYS A 108 7.78 0.87 9.67
N TRP A 109 8.66 1.79 9.26
CA TRP A 109 9.19 2.83 10.14
C TRP A 109 9.30 4.15 9.38
N GLU A 110 8.68 5.20 9.89
CA GLU A 110 8.79 6.55 9.35
C GLU A 110 10.15 7.17 9.67
N GLY A 111 10.77 7.78 8.69
CA GLY A 111 12.12 8.34 8.84
C GLY A 111 12.13 9.77 9.39
N TRP A 112 11.32 10.09 10.40
CA TRP A 112 11.36 11.41 11.05
C TRP A 112 12.66 11.64 11.82
N THR A 113 13.05 10.65 12.63
CA THR A 113 14.27 10.67 13.43
C THR A 113 15.17 9.46 13.17
N ALA A 114 14.63 8.41 12.51
CA ALA A 114 15.38 7.20 12.17
C ALA A 114 16.50 7.51 11.17
N ARG A 115 17.72 7.13 11.52
CA ARG A 115 18.85 7.20 10.60
C ARG A 115 18.93 5.92 9.78
N PRO A 116 19.42 5.98 8.53
CA PRO A 116 19.54 4.80 7.66
C PRO A 116 20.33 3.65 8.30
N GLU A 117 21.42 3.96 9.01
CA GLU A 117 22.24 2.97 9.69
C GLU A 117 21.52 2.28 10.85
N ASP A 118 20.70 3.00 11.61
CA ASP A 118 19.91 2.43 12.72
C ASP A 118 18.80 1.52 12.17
N ALA A 119 18.13 1.95 11.11
CA ALA A 119 17.12 1.14 10.43
C ALA A 119 17.73 -0.14 9.85
N ALA A 120 18.87 -0.04 9.18
CA ALA A 120 19.57 -1.20 8.63
C ALA A 120 20.04 -2.17 9.73
N ALA A 121 20.59 -1.66 10.84
CA ALA A 121 20.99 -2.47 11.99
C ALA A 121 19.79 -3.22 12.61
N ALA A 122 18.59 -2.62 12.59
CA ALA A 122 17.34 -3.25 13.01
C ALA A 122 16.70 -4.15 11.94
N GLY A 123 17.36 -4.37 10.81
CA GLY A 123 16.92 -5.27 9.72
C GLY A 123 15.84 -4.69 8.83
N PHE A 124 15.73 -3.37 8.73
CA PHE A 124 14.85 -2.68 7.80
C PHE A 124 15.60 -2.34 6.51
N ALA A 125 14.91 -2.45 5.38
CA ALA A 125 15.33 -1.90 4.10
C ALA A 125 14.73 -0.51 3.90
N ALA A 126 15.46 0.39 3.24
CA ALA A 126 14.92 1.69 2.86
C ALA A 126 13.85 1.53 1.76
N LEU A 127 12.74 2.24 1.88
CA LEU A 127 11.76 2.41 0.82
C LEU A 127 12.25 3.48 -0.16
N ARG A 128 11.85 3.35 -1.43
CA ARG A 128 12.09 4.42 -2.41
C ARG A 128 11.26 5.64 -2.02
N PRO A 129 11.86 6.83 -2.01
CA PRO A 129 11.11 8.05 -1.75
C PRO A 129 9.96 8.21 -2.75
N PRO A 130 8.84 8.80 -2.33
CA PRO A 130 7.74 9.08 -3.24
C PRO A 130 8.16 10.01 -4.37
N LEU A 131 7.56 9.82 -5.55
CA LEU A 131 7.71 10.75 -6.64
C LEU A 131 7.01 12.07 -6.29
N THR A 132 7.60 13.19 -6.70
CA THR A 132 7.01 14.50 -6.47
C THR A 132 5.81 14.69 -7.40
N ASP A 133 4.67 15.05 -6.82
CA ASP A 133 3.43 15.31 -7.56
C ASP A 133 3.39 16.67 -8.26
N GLY A 134 4.43 17.48 -8.11
CA GLY A 134 4.52 18.84 -8.63
C GLY A 134 3.73 19.88 -7.82
N THR A 135 3.03 19.50 -6.74
CA THR A 135 2.33 20.42 -5.83
C THR A 135 3.26 21.03 -4.79
N GLY A 136 4.42 20.44 -4.58
CA GLY A 136 5.42 20.86 -3.59
C GLY A 136 5.08 20.50 -2.15
N GLU A 137 3.95 19.87 -1.89
CA GLU A 137 3.55 19.43 -0.55
C GLU A 137 4.11 18.04 -0.24
N ALA A 138 5.13 18.00 0.60
CA ALA A 138 5.64 16.74 1.16
C ALA A 138 4.65 16.20 2.20
N VAL A 139 3.99 15.09 1.88
CA VAL A 139 3.07 14.42 2.81
C VAL A 139 3.81 13.30 3.54
N GLY A 140 4.44 13.65 4.65
CA GLY A 140 5.14 12.68 5.49
C GLY A 140 6.66 12.89 5.57
N PRO A 141 7.38 11.90 6.12
CA PRO A 141 8.83 11.95 6.26
C PRO A 141 9.53 11.85 4.91
N ALA A 142 10.75 12.38 4.82
CA ALA A 142 11.59 12.29 3.61
C ALA A 142 12.05 10.85 3.30
N SER A 143 12.08 9.98 4.30
CA SER A 143 12.47 8.57 4.19
C SER A 143 11.49 7.67 4.93
N GLY A 144 11.43 6.42 4.49
CA GLY A 144 10.65 5.36 5.14
C GLY A 144 11.41 4.04 5.03
N TYR A 145 11.10 3.12 5.90
CA TYR A 145 11.76 1.83 5.97
C TYR A 145 10.74 0.71 6.12
N VAL A 146 11.10 -0.48 5.62
CA VAL A 146 10.25 -1.66 5.67
C VAL A 146 11.05 -2.88 6.15
N ARG A 147 10.42 -3.71 6.99
CA ARG A 147 10.94 -5.02 7.39
C ARG A 147 9.86 -6.06 7.20
N TRP A 148 10.11 -7.02 6.33
CA TRP A 148 9.27 -8.20 6.19
C TRP A 148 9.55 -9.19 7.32
N LEU A 149 8.51 -9.72 7.95
CA LEU A 149 8.64 -10.59 9.13
C LEU A 149 8.70 -12.09 8.78
N HIS A 150 8.32 -12.43 7.56
CA HIS A 150 8.34 -13.81 7.06
C HIS A 150 9.24 -13.90 5.82
N ALA A 151 9.98 -15.00 5.72
CA ALA A 151 10.67 -15.34 4.49
C ALA A 151 9.63 -15.66 3.39
N GLY A 152 9.82 -15.10 2.22
CA GLY A 152 8.92 -15.29 1.09
C GLY A 152 9.56 -14.77 -0.20
N PRO A 153 8.86 -14.88 -1.34
CA PRO A 153 9.32 -14.29 -2.58
C PRO A 153 9.50 -12.77 -2.38
N ALA A 154 10.55 -12.23 -2.97
CA ALA A 154 10.80 -10.80 -2.92
C ALA A 154 9.63 -10.06 -3.59
N VAL A 155 9.00 -9.15 -2.85
CA VAL A 155 8.01 -8.23 -3.42
C VAL A 155 8.77 -7.14 -4.15
N THR A 156 8.55 -7.02 -5.45
CA THR A 156 9.15 -5.94 -6.23
C THR A 156 8.47 -4.62 -5.89
N GLU A 157 9.26 -3.62 -5.54
CA GLU A 157 8.77 -2.31 -5.14
C GLU A 157 8.41 -1.47 -6.37
N PRO A 158 7.14 -1.05 -6.55
CA PRO A 158 6.76 -0.10 -7.59
C PRO A 158 7.22 1.33 -7.21
N PRO A 159 7.22 2.29 -8.14
CA PRO A 159 7.34 3.69 -7.76
C PRO A 159 6.08 4.11 -7.01
N TYR A 160 6.23 4.87 -5.92
CA TYR A 160 5.08 5.46 -5.24
C TYR A 160 4.78 6.85 -5.79
N TYR A 161 3.55 7.05 -6.25
CA TYR A 161 3.01 8.34 -6.68
C TYR A 161 1.64 8.56 -6.02
N ARG A 162 1.51 9.66 -5.26
CA ARG A 162 0.26 10.02 -4.60
C ARG A 162 -0.67 10.74 -5.56
N GLN A 163 -1.95 10.34 -5.59
CA GLN A 163 -2.96 11.06 -6.36
C GLN A 163 -3.09 12.52 -5.89
N THR A 164 -3.23 13.44 -6.85
CA THR A 164 -3.31 14.87 -6.55
C THR A 164 -4.76 15.38 -6.41
N THR A 165 -5.75 14.53 -6.65
CA THR A 165 -7.18 14.85 -6.53
C THR A 165 -7.93 13.73 -5.79
N HIS A 166 -9.14 14.01 -5.30
CA HIS A 166 -9.95 13.03 -4.59
C HIS A 166 -10.58 11.94 -5.49
N PHE A 167 -10.41 12.03 -6.81
CA PHE A 167 -11.10 11.18 -7.78
C PHE A 167 -10.19 10.50 -8.80
N SER A 168 -8.89 10.74 -8.79
CA SER A 168 -7.95 10.24 -9.80
C SER A 168 -7.29 8.89 -9.45
N CYS A 169 -7.74 8.20 -8.38
CA CYS A 169 -7.16 6.94 -7.93
C CYS A 169 -7.01 5.91 -9.05
N GLY A 170 -8.01 5.71 -9.89
CA GLY A 170 -7.95 4.75 -11.00
C GLY A 170 -6.87 5.09 -12.03
N ALA A 171 -6.73 6.37 -12.37
CA ALA A 171 -5.70 6.82 -13.30
C ALA A 171 -4.29 6.64 -12.71
N VAL A 172 -4.09 7.07 -11.46
CA VAL A 172 -2.81 6.91 -10.77
C VAL A 172 -2.43 5.44 -10.64
N THR A 173 -3.37 4.60 -10.21
CA THR A 173 -3.14 3.15 -10.10
C THR A 173 -2.72 2.53 -11.43
N ALA A 174 -3.32 2.95 -12.55
CA ALA A 174 -2.95 2.46 -13.88
C ALA A 174 -1.56 2.96 -14.30
N LEU A 175 -1.21 4.23 -14.05
CA LEU A 175 0.11 4.79 -14.34
C LEU A 175 1.21 4.07 -13.53
N VAL A 176 1.00 3.89 -12.23
CA VAL A 176 1.94 3.16 -11.35
C VAL A 176 2.11 1.71 -11.82
N ALA A 177 1.02 1.04 -12.22
CA ALA A 177 1.06 -0.31 -12.77
C ALA A 177 1.94 -0.40 -14.04
N GLN A 178 1.86 0.57 -14.93
CA GLN A 178 2.66 0.60 -16.15
C GLN A 178 4.12 0.97 -15.87
N ALA A 179 4.37 1.86 -14.91
CA ALA A 179 5.73 2.17 -14.48
C ALA A 179 6.38 0.97 -13.79
N HIS A 180 5.64 0.25 -12.95
CA HIS A 180 6.11 -0.98 -12.32
C HIS A 180 6.46 -2.07 -13.34
N ALA A 181 5.74 -2.12 -14.45
CA ALA A 181 6.04 -3.03 -15.57
C ALA A 181 7.17 -2.56 -16.50
N GLY A 182 7.76 -1.39 -16.25
CA GLY A 182 8.79 -0.80 -17.11
C GLY A 182 8.29 -0.29 -18.47
N LEU A 183 6.97 -0.14 -18.63
CA LEU A 183 6.33 0.37 -19.84
C LEU A 183 6.14 1.89 -19.82
N LEU A 184 6.36 2.52 -18.68
CA LEU A 184 6.33 3.96 -18.47
C LEU A 184 7.52 4.34 -17.59
N PRO A 185 8.37 5.32 -17.99
CA PRO A 185 9.41 5.84 -17.11
C PRO A 185 8.78 6.44 -15.82
N ALA A 186 9.38 6.15 -14.66
CA ALA A 186 8.84 6.62 -13.39
C ALA A 186 8.76 8.15 -13.31
N GLU A 187 9.71 8.85 -13.91
CA GLU A 187 9.75 10.32 -14.03
C GLU A 187 8.62 10.91 -14.87
N SER A 188 7.89 10.07 -15.61
CA SER A 188 6.70 10.47 -16.36
C SER A 188 5.42 10.44 -15.54
N LEU A 189 5.48 9.98 -14.26
CA LEU A 189 4.37 10.05 -13.33
C LEU A 189 4.30 11.45 -12.76
N ASP A 190 3.42 12.25 -13.31
CA ASP A 190 3.17 13.63 -12.88
C ASP A 190 1.67 13.94 -12.92
N ARG A 191 1.30 15.11 -12.39
CA ARG A 191 -0.09 15.57 -12.38
C ARG A 191 -0.71 15.66 -13.76
N ARG A 192 0.08 15.95 -14.79
CA ARG A 192 -0.42 16.05 -16.18
C ARG A 192 -0.81 14.68 -16.70
N ALA A 193 0.05 13.69 -16.51
CA ALA A 193 -0.22 12.29 -16.89
C ALA A 193 -1.45 11.76 -16.13
N GLU A 194 -1.51 12.01 -14.80
CA GLU A 194 -2.64 11.65 -13.95
C GLU A 194 -3.96 12.20 -14.50
N LEU A 195 -4.07 13.50 -14.69
CA LEU A 195 -5.31 14.15 -15.14
C LEU A 195 -5.64 13.84 -16.61
N THR A 196 -4.63 13.58 -17.45
CA THR A 196 -4.87 13.15 -18.83
C THR A 196 -5.50 11.78 -18.87
N LEU A 197 -4.93 10.79 -18.19
CA LEU A 197 -5.48 9.44 -18.14
C LEU A 197 -6.84 9.40 -17.43
N TRP A 198 -6.99 10.17 -16.34
CA TRP A 198 -8.27 10.30 -15.65
C TRP A 198 -9.38 10.81 -16.61
N ARG A 199 -9.12 11.88 -17.34
CA ARG A 199 -10.07 12.44 -18.32
C ARG A 199 -10.50 11.40 -19.36
N ASP A 200 -9.56 10.57 -19.81
CA ASP A 200 -9.83 9.56 -20.84
C ASP A 200 -10.53 8.31 -20.27
N ALA A 201 -10.44 8.08 -18.95
CA ALA A 201 -10.95 6.90 -18.25
C ALA A 201 -12.28 7.15 -17.50
N THR A 202 -12.68 8.40 -17.32
CA THR A 202 -13.76 8.71 -16.38
C THR A 202 -15.09 9.01 -17.05
N ASN A 203 -16.14 8.63 -16.34
CA ASN A 203 -17.52 9.11 -16.54
C ASN A 203 -17.89 10.15 -15.48
N PHE A 204 -16.89 10.86 -14.99
CA PHE A 204 -16.89 11.98 -14.03
C PHE A 204 -17.72 11.74 -12.76
N PRO A 205 -17.13 11.92 -11.55
CA PRO A 205 -15.69 12.11 -11.32
C PRO A 205 -14.93 10.78 -11.22
N SER A 206 -15.60 9.65 -10.93
CA SER A 206 -14.98 8.34 -10.67
C SER A 206 -14.75 7.55 -11.95
N CYS A 207 -13.60 6.90 -12.06
CA CYS A 207 -13.35 5.92 -13.12
C CYS A 207 -14.16 4.65 -12.86
N GLU A 208 -15.10 4.30 -13.74
CA GLU A 208 -15.76 3.02 -13.71
C GLU A 208 -14.88 1.94 -14.40
N PRO A 209 -15.05 0.64 -14.08
CA PRO A 209 -14.13 -0.39 -14.52
C PRO A 209 -13.93 -0.47 -16.03
N VAL A 210 -14.98 -0.35 -16.83
CA VAL A 210 -14.90 -0.49 -18.29
C VAL A 210 -14.22 0.72 -18.91
N GLY A 211 -14.58 1.93 -18.49
CA GLY A 211 -13.93 3.18 -18.94
C GLY A 211 -12.44 3.20 -18.61
N LEU A 212 -12.06 2.76 -17.41
CA LEU A 212 -10.65 2.62 -17.03
C LEU A 212 -9.93 1.61 -17.93
N GLY A 213 -10.50 0.42 -18.15
CA GLY A 213 -9.93 -0.58 -19.04
C GLY A 213 -9.75 -0.09 -20.48
N VAL A 214 -10.75 0.64 -21.00
CA VAL A 214 -10.69 1.26 -22.33
C VAL A 214 -9.56 2.30 -22.43
N ALA A 215 -9.44 3.17 -21.43
CA ALA A 215 -8.39 4.20 -21.39
C ALA A 215 -6.99 3.58 -21.31
N VAL A 216 -6.81 2.56 -20.46
CA VAL A 216 -5.56 1.81 -20.36
C VAL A 216 -5.21 1.17 -21.70
N ARG A 217 -6.15 0.51 -22.37
CA ARG A 217 -5.91 -0.12 -23.70
C ARG A 217 -5.57 0.90 -24.79
N ARG A 218 -6.16 2.10 -24.73
CA ARG A 218 -5.83 3.19 -25.68
C ARG A 218 -4.46 3.76 -25.44
N ALA A 219 -4.09 3.98 -24.17
CA ALA A 219 -2.79 4.52 -23.80
C ALA A 219 -1.64 3.53 -24.06
N TRP A 220 -1.89 2.22 -23.87
CA TRP A 220 -0.90 1.16 -24.08
C TRP A 220 -1.47 0.05 -24.99
N PRO A 221 -1.48 0.27 -26.33
CA PRO A 221 -2.08 -0.66 -27.28
C PRO A 221 -1.44 -2.05 -27.34
N SER A 222 -0.20 -2.19 -26.91
CA SER A 222 0.52 -3.46 -26.81
C SER A 222 0.16 -4.29 -25.58
N SER A 223 -0.42 -3.71 -24.55
CA SER A 223 -0.83 -4.44 -23.34
C SER A 223 -2.12 -5.23 -23.59
N SER A 224 -2.24 -6.43 -23.05
CA SER A 224 -3.53 -7.10 -22.94
C SER A 224 -4.31 -6.50 -21.78
N VAL A 225 -5.60 -6.22 -22.00
CA VAL A 225 -6.48 -5.67 -20.95
C VAL A 225 -7.75 -6.49 -20.90
N VAL A 226 -8.13 -6.94 -19.71
CA VAL A 226 -9.40 -7.63 -19.43
C VAL A 226 -10.09 -6.93 -18.27
N VAL A 227 -11.37 -6.63 -18.40
CA VAL A 227 -12.20 -6.06 -17.33
C VAL A 227 -13.02 -7.18 -16.69
N HIS A 228 -12.94 -7.30 -15.38
CA HIS A 228 -13.84 -8.12 -14.57
C HIS A 228 -14.88 -7.21 -13.92
N LEU A 229 -16.15 -7.46 -14.19
CA LEU A 229 -17.28 -6.72 -13.63
C LEU A 229 -18.50 -7.66 -13.55
N ASP A 230 -18.85 -8.07 -12.35
CA ASP A 230 -19.85 -9.12 -12.10
C ASP A 230 -21.30 -8.67 -12.25
N VAL A 231 -21.53 -7.45 -12.70
CA VAL A 231 -22.87 -6.92 -13.00
C VAL A 231 -22.93 -6.40 -14.44
N ASP A 232 -24.06 -6.63 -15.11
CA ASP A 232 -24.32 -6.11 -16.46
C ASP A 232 -25.23 -4.85 -16.40
N ARG A 233 -24.83 -3.88 -15.60
CA ARG A 233 -25.49 -2.58 -15.47
C ARG A 233 -24.45 -1.48 -15.24
N PRO A 234 -24.79 -0.21 -15.48
CA PRO A 234 -23.97 0.91 -15.04
C PRO A 234 -23.77 0.88 -13.51
N VAL A 235 -22.59 1.28 -13.05
CA VAL A 235 -22.15 1.21 -11.65
C VAL A 235 -21.74 2.58 -11.13
N LEU A 236 -21.58 2.75 -9.82
CA LEU A 236 -21.12 4.00 -9.17
C LEU A 236 -22.06 5.21 -9.46
N LEU A 237 -23.36 4.98 -9.63
CA LEU A 237 -24.33 6.02 -9.98
C LEU A 237 -25.19 6.47 -8.80
N ASP A 238 -25.33 5.66 -7.75
CA ASP A 238 -26.32 5.84 -6.69
C ASP A 238 -26.10 7.11 -5.84
N HIS A 239 -24.90 7.69 -5.90
CA HIS A 239 -24.60 8.97 -5.23
C HIS A 239 -25.04 10.21 -6.02
N PHE A 240 -25.59 10.03 -7.24
CA PHE A 240 -25.99 11.13 -8.11
C PHE A 240 -27.50 11.26 -8.18
N PRO A 241 -28.03 12.48 -8.39
CA PRO A 241 -29.46 12.68 -8.68
C PRO A 241 -29.89 11.87 -9.92
N GLU A 242 -31.14 11.42 -9.97
CA GLU A 242 -31.68 10.63 -11.10
C GLU A 242 -31.41 11.27 -12.47
N THR A 243 -31.53 12.58 -12.56
CA THR A 243 -31.25 13.35 -13.79
C THR A 243 -29.80 13.24 -14.25
N GLU A 244 -28.89 12.97 -13.33
CA GLU A 244 -27.47 12.75 -13.65
C GLU A 244 -27.19 11.28 -13.92
N GLN A 245 -27.86 10.36 -13.23
CA GLN A 245 -27.65 8.92 -13.41
C GLN A 245 -27.88 8.48 -14.85
N GLU A 246 -28.90 9.04 -15.52
CA GLU A 246 -29.26 8.66 -16.89
C GLU A 246 -28.11 8.94 -17.90
N TRP A 247 -27.61 10.16 -17.96
CA TRP A 247 -26.55 10.49 -18.90
C TRP A 247 -25.20 9.86 -18.52
N ARG A 248 -24.92 9.67 -17.21
CA ARG A 248 -23.73 8.92 -16.74
C ARG A 248 -23.84 7.46 -17.15
N ALA A 249 -24.99 6.84 -17.01
CA ALA A 249 -25.24 5.49 -17.48
C ALA A 249 -25.05 5.36 -19.01
N HIS A 250 -25.46 6.41 -19.76
CA HIS A 250 -25.24 6.46 -21.20
C HIS A 250 -23.75 6.47 -21.54
N LEU A 251 -22.94 7.25 -20.85
CA LEU A 251 -21.47 7.27 -21.03
C LEU A 251 -20.85 5.89 -20.76
N GLN A 252 -21.29 5.17 -19.70
CA GLN A 252 -20.81 3.82 -19.44
C GLN A 252 -21.22 2.81 -20.52
N ARG A 253 -22.42 2.97 -21.11
CA ARG A 253 -22.79 2.18 -22.30
C ARG A 253 -21.90 2.47 -23.50
N MET A 254 -21.49 3.73 -23.68
CA MET A 254 -20.50 4.11 -24.71
C MET A 254 -19.13 3.47 -24.42
N SER A 255 -18.67 3.46 -23.18
CA SER A 255 -17.42 2.75 -22.78
C SER A 255 -17.48 1.26 -23.12
N ARG A 256 -18.62 0.60 -22.89
CA ARG A 256 -18.83 -0.83 -23.29
C ARG A 256 -18.75 -1.02 -24.81
N ALA A 257 -19.38 -0.14 -25.59
CA ALA A 257 -19.28 -0.17 -27.05
C ALA A 257 -17.84 0.05 -27.52
N ASP A 258 -17.12 0.97 -26.90
CA ASP A 258 -15.70 1.22 -27.16
C ASP A 258 -14.82 0.00 -26.81
N ALA A 259 -15.07 -0.63 -25.65
CA ALA A 259 -14.38 -1.87 -25.25
C ALA A 259 -14.52 -2.97 -26.30
N ALA A 260 -15.73 -3.18 -26.78
CA ALA A 260 -15.99 -4.16 -27.87
C ALA A 260 -15.24 -3.79 -29.16
N ARG A 261 -15.22 -2.50 -29.53
CA ARG A 261 -14.57 -2.01 -30.77
C ARG A 261 -13.04 -2.15 -30.72
N ILE A 262 -12.40 -1.97 -29.56
CA ILE A 262 -10.93 -2.03 -29.42
C ILE A 262 -10.43 -3.36 -28.86
N GLY A 263 -11.33 -4.34 -28.68
CA GLY A 263 -11.00 -5.68 -28.22
C GLY A 263 -10.58 -5.76 -26.76
N VAL A 264 -11.29 -5.06 -25.86
CA VAL A 264 -11.18 -5.21 -24.40
C VAL A 264 -12.30 -6.12 -23.92
N PRO A 265 -12.01 -7.39 -23.56
CA PRO A 265 -13.01 -8.31 -23.03
C PRO A 265 -13.56 -7.83 -21.68
N ILE A 266 -14.88 -8.00 -21.50
CA ILE A 266 -15.54 -7.78 -20.21
C ILE A 266 -16.03 -9.15 -19.73
N THR A 267 -15.51 -9.59 -18.58
CA THR A 267 -15.90 -10.85 -17.93
C THR A 267 -16.96 -10.55 -16.89
N ALA A 268 -18.16 -11.12 -17.04
CA ALA A 268 -19.28 -10.95 -16.13
C ALA A 268 -19.14 -11.81 -14.85
N GLN A 269 -17.98 -11.72 -14.21
CA GLN A 269 -17.62 -12.45 -13.00
C GLN A 269 -16.64 -11.63 -12.18
N ALA A 270 -16.78 -11.67 -10.86
CA ALA A 270 -15.77 -11.15 -9.94
C ALA A 270 -14.41 -11.84 -10.19
N LEU A 271 -13.33 -11.09 -10.07
CA LEU A 271 -11.99 -11.68 -10.03
C LEU A 271 -11.74 -12.21 -8.61
N PRO A 272 -11.72 -13.54 -8.40
CA PRO A 272 -11.55 -14.08 -7.05
C PRO A 272 -10.12 -13.87 -6.55
N LEU A 273 -9.91 -13.93 -5.24
CA LEU A 273 -8.59 -13.79 -4.61
C LEU A 273 -7.53 -14.73 -5.21
N THR A 274 -7.93 -15.97 -5.49
CA THR A 274 -7.05 -16.95 -6.16
C THR A 274 -6.68 -16.51 -7.58
N GLY A 275 -7.58 -15.81 -8.27
CA GLY A 275 -7.35 -15.19 -9.57
C GLY A 275 -6.35 -14.03 -9.48
N ILE A 276 -6.50 -13.16 -8.46
CA ILE A 276 -5.57 -12.06 -8.17
C ILE A 276 -4.16 -12.61 -7.93
N ARG A 277 -4.02 -13.62 -7.06
CA ARG A 277 -2.72 -14.24 -6.77
C ARG A 277 -2.06 -14.85 -8.01
N ARG A 278 -2.82 -15.61 -8.81
CA ARG A 278 -2.32 -16.18 -10.06
C ARG A 278 -1.93 -15.11 -11.09
N ALA A 279 -2.64 -14.00 -11.15
CA ALA A 279 -2.28 -12.89 -12.02
C ALA A 279 -0.93 -12.27 -11.61
N ILE A 280 -0.74 -12.01 -10.31
CA ILE A 280 0.52 -11.51 -9.77
C ILE A 280 1.68 -12.48 -10.05
N GLU A 281 1.48 -13.80 -9.86
CA GLU A 281 2.46 -14.84 -10.18
C GLU A 281 2.87 -14.81 -11.67
N ARG A 282 1.93 -14.51 -12.56
CA ARG A 282 2.19 -14.33 -14.00
C ARG A 282 2.74 -12.95 -14.37
N ARG A 283 3.04 -12.10 -13.38
CA ARG A 283 3.46 -10.70 -13.55
C ARG A 283 2.43 -9.82 -14.28
N GLU A 284 1.17 -10.20 -14.20
CA GLU A 284 0.07 -9.33 -14.61
C GLU A 284 -0.21 -8.30 -13.50
N ARG A 285 -0.68 -7.13 -13.88
CA ARG A 285 -1.01 -6.03 -12.96
C ARG A 285 -2.52 -6.05 -12.73
N VAL A 286 -2.94 -6.07 -11.48
CA VAL A 286 -4.36 -6.10 -11.12
C VAL A 286 -4.73 -4.76 -10.51
N LEU A 287 -5.50 -3.95 -11.23
CA LEU A 287 -6.16 -2.79 -10.67
C LEU A 287 -7.46 -3.30 -10.03
N LEU A 288 -7.58 -3.15 -8.72
CA LEU A 288 -8.73 -3.65 -7.97
C LEU A 288 -9.54 -2.48 -7.41
N LEU A 289 -10.85 -2.52 -7.63
CA LEU A 289 -11.78 -1.58 -7.01
C LEU A 289 -12.16 -2.10 -5.62
N ILE A 290 -11.97 -1.28 -4.60
CA ILE A 290 -12.27 -1.61 -3.20
C ILE A 290 -13.13 -0.53 -2.55
N SER A 291 -13.76 -0.84 -1.41
CA SER A 291 -14.31 0.16 -0.49
C SER A 291 -13.25 0.58 0.52
N LEU A 292 -13.10 1.87 0.78
CA LEU A 292 -12.25 2.39 1.84
C LEU A 292 -12.86 2.28 3.24
N ALA A 293 -14.12 1.86 3.38
CA ALA A 293 -14.80 1.76 4.66
C ALA A 293 -14.00 0.94 5.69
N GLY A 294 -13.40 -0.17 5.26
CA GLY A 294 -12.60 -1.03 6.12
C GLY A 294 -11.31 -0.38 6.63
N MET A 295 -10.59 0.33 5.76
CA MET A 295 -9.26 0.87 6.09
C MET A 295 -9.28 2.31 6.60
N GLN A 296 -10.25 3.13 6.15
CA GLN A 296 -10.26 4.58 6.37
C GLN A 296 -11.55 5.06 7.07
N GLY A 297 -12.52 4.16 7.29
CA GLY A 297 -13.77 4.48 7.99
C GLY A 297 -14.80 5.25 7.16
N PHE A 298 -14.56 5.49 5.86
CA PHE A 298 -15.51 6.15 4.96
C PHE A 298 -15.78 5.29 3.72
N ASP A 299 -17.04 5.18 3.34
CA ASP A 299 -17.50 4.28 2.29
C ASP A 299 -17.40 4.94 0.91
N VAL A 300 -16.21 4.90 0.35
CA VAL A 300 -15.87 5.46 -0.97
C VAL A 300 -15.21 4.38 -1.82
N PRO A 301 -15.67 4.18 -3.08
CA PRO A 301 -14.99 3.30 -4.03
C PRO A 301 -13.60 3.86 -4.38
N HIS A 302 -12.61 2.97 -4.36
CA HIS A 302 -11.22 3.35 -4.51
C HIS A 302 -10.42 2.31 -5.30
N TRP A 303 -9.53 2.76 -6.17
CA TRP A 303 -8.68 1.89 -6.96
C TRP A 303 -7.31 1.72 -6.31
N VAL A 304 -6.86 0.47 -6.24
CA VAL A 304 -5.53 0.08 -5.74
C VAL A 304 -4.85 -0.88 -6.71
N LEU A 305 -3.52 -0.88 -6.75
CA LEU A 305 -2.74 -1.84 -7.51
C LEU A 305 -2.37 -3.04 -6.63
N CYS A 306 -2.83 -4.24 -6.97
CA CYS A 306 -2.33 -5.48 -6.39
C CYS A 306 -1.10 -5.94 -7.18
N HIS A 307 0.07 -6.03 -6.54
CA HIS A 307 1.34 -6.31 -7.23
C HIS A 307 2.26 -7.32 -6.55
N GLY A 308 1.94 -7.72 -5.33
CA GLY A 308 2.74 -8.69 -4.58
C GLY A 308 1.87 -9.63 -3.74
N THR A 309 2.43 -10.78 -3.38
CA THR A 309 1.78 -11.73 -2.47
C THR A 309 2.76 -12.15 -1.38
N VAL A 310 2.29 -12.18 -0.16
CA VAL A 310 2.99 -12.71 1.00
C VAL A 310 2.08 -13.72 1.72
N HIS A 311 2.59 -14.38 2.74
CA HIS A 311 1.78 -15.35 3.49
C HIS A 311 0.51 -14.70 4.05
N GLY A 312 -0.65 -15.17 3.62
CA GLY A 312 -1.97 -14.71 4.10
C GLY A 312 -2.36 -13.27 3.72
N ALA A 313 -1.60 -12.60 2.83
CA ALA A 313 -1.90 -11.24 2.41
C ALA A 313 -1.53 -10.97 0.95
N VAL A 314 -2.22 -10.01 0.33
CA VAL A 314 -1.86 -9.39 -0.94
C VAL A 314 -1.24 -8.03 -0.65
N VAL A 315 -0.15 -7.71 -1.32
CA VAL A 315 0.51 -6.40 -1.22
C VAL A 315 -0.06 -5.47 -2.27
N ILE A 316 -0.58 -4.35 -1.81
CA ILE A 316 -1.18 -3.34 -2.67
C ILE A 316 -0.36 -2.04 -2.64
N GLU A 317 -0.54 -1.25 -3.69
CA GLU A 317 -0.14 0.14 -3.76
C GLU A 317 -1.40 0.99 -3.69
N ASP A 318 -1.48 1.85 -2.67
CA ASP A 318 -2.62 2.75 -2.46
C ASP A 318 -2.21 4.17 -2.85
N PRO A 319 -2.82 4.77 -3.89
CA PRO A 319 -2.49 6.15 -4.27
C PRO A 319 -2.97 7.21 -3.27
N TRP A 320 -3.66 6.82 -2.19
CA TRP A 320 -4.21 7.72 -1.18
C TRP A 320 -3.55 7.56 0.19
N ALA A 321 -3.18 8.69 0.81
CA ALA A 321 -2.77 8.76 2.20
C ALA A 321 -3.62 9.79 2.95
N GLY A 322 -4.34 9.34 3.98
CA GLY A 322 -5.25 10.14 4.80
C GLY A 322 -4.50 10.96 5.85
N THR A 323 -4.06 12.17 5.53
CA THR A 323 -3.26 13.00 6.44
C THR A 323 -3.98 13.39 7.73
N THR A 324 -5.30 13.45 7.72
CA THR A 324 -6.13 13.77 8.89
C THR A 324 -6.07 12.69 9.97
N THR A 325 -5.80 11.44 9.60
CA THR A 325 -5.63 10.30 10.52
C THR A 325 -4.16 9.96 10.78
N GLY A 326 -3.24 10.80 10.27
CA GLY A 326 -1.80 10.63 10.44
C GLY A 326 -1.17 9.60 9.51
N ASP A 327 -1.85 9.25 8.42
CA ASP A 327 -1.23 8.51 7.34
C ASP A 327 -0.16 9.32 6.64
N THR A 328 0.85 8.63 6.22
CA THR A 328 1.88 9.13 5.31
C THR A 328 2.00 8.21 4.10
N TRP A 329 2.84 8.58 3.15
CA TRP A 329 3.15 7.71 2.03
C TRP A 329 3.72 6.34 2.47
N VAL A 330 4.34 6.27 3.66
CA VAL A 330 4.86 5.01 4.22
C VAL A 330 3.74 4.01 4.51
N ASP A 331 2.55 4.48 4.93
CA ASP A 331 1.39 3.59 5.12
C ASP A 331 0.89 3.01 3.81
N ALA A 332 0.80 3.86 2.79
CA ALA A 332 0.14 3.56 1.52
C ALA A 332 1.00 2.72 0.56
N HIS A 333 2.33 2.84 0.67
CA HIS A 333 3.31 2.16 -0.16
C HIS A 333 3.62 0.74 0.34
N LEU A 334 3.64 -0.27 -0.52
CA LEU A 334 3.85 -1.69 -0.16
C LEU A 334 2.91 -2.15 0.96
N LEU A 335 1.62 -1.86 0.86
CA LEU A 335 0.65 -2.13 1.93
C LEU A 335 0.14 -3.59 1.87
N PRO A 336 0.45 -4.45 2.87
CA PRO A 336 -0.10 -5.80 2.93
C PRO A 336 -1.51 -5.77 3.52
N VAL A 337 -2.48 -6.26 2.76
CA VAL A 337 -3.87 -6.43 3.17
C VAL A 337 -4.15 -7.91 3.35
N ALA A 338 -4.68 -8.30 4.51
CA ALA A 338 -5.03 -9.69 4.79
C ALA A 338 -6.05 -10.22 3.77
N ASP A 339 -5.92 -11.47 3.37
CA ASP A 339 -6.72 -12.08 2.32
C ASP A 339 -8.23 -11.93 2.53
N GLU A 340 -8.72 -12.22 3.75
CA GLU A 340 -10.14 -12.11 4.12
C GLU A 340 -10.62 -10.64 4.07
N SER A 341 -9.77 -9.72 4.51
CA SER A 341 -10.07 -8.30 4.48
C SER A 341 -10.15 -7.78 3.05
N LEU A 342 -9.22 -8.18 2.18
CA LEU A 342 -9.23 -7.78 0.77
C LEU A 342 -10.47 -8.32 0.06
N ALA A 343 -10.87 -9.57 0.32
CA ALA A 343 -12.10 -10.15 -0.22
C ALA A 343 -13.34 -9.35 0.20
N THR A 344 -13.41 -8.94 1.46
CA THR A 344 -14.52 -8.10 1.98
C THR A 344 -14.51 -6.71 1.34
N MET A 345 -13.36 -6.06 1.27
CA MET A 345 -13.24 -4.71 0.71
C MET A 345 -13.43 -4.65 -0.80
N SER A 346 -13.24 -5.76 -1.53
CA SER A 346 -13.40 -5.80 -3.00
C SER A 346 -14.86 -5.70 -3.46
N ALA A 347 -15.84 -5.87 -2.56
CA ALA A 347 -17.24 -5.60 -2.84
C ALA A 347 -17.47 -4.09 -2.75
N ALA A 348 -17.50 -3.41 -3.90
CA ALA A 348 -17.63 -1.95 -3.95
C ALA A 348 -19.06 -1.49 -3.60
N PRO A 349 -19.22 -0.46 -2.77
CA PRO A 349 -20.53 0.15 -2.52
C PRO A 349 -20.93 1.10 -3.67
N PRO A 350 -22.24 1.42 -3.79
CA PRO A 350 -23.36 0.69 -3.23
C PRO A 350 -23.71 -0.52 -4.11
N GLY A 351 -24.33 -1.53 -3.51
CA GLY A 351 -24.86 -2.68 -4.25
C GLY A 351 -23.91 -3.87 -4.39
N GLY A 352 -22.71 -3.82 -3.76
CA GLY A 352 -21.85 -5.00 -3.57
C GLY A 352 -21.29 -5.61 -4.85
N PHE A 353 -21.10 -4.84 -5.93
CA PHE A 353 -20.49 -5.32 -7.15
C PHE A 353 -18.96 -5.37 -7.04
N HIS A 354 -18.33 -6.21 -7.86
CA HIS A 354 -16.87 -6.35 -7.93
C HIS A 354 -16.36 -5.83 -9.27
N GLY A 355 -15.32 -5.00 -9.20
CA GLY A 355 -14.66 -4.43 -10.38
C GLY A 355 -13.14 -4.61 -10.33
N ALA A 356 -12.56 -5.11 -11.42
CA ALA A 356 -11.11 -5.17 -11.58
C ALA A 356 -10.70 -4.98 -13.03
N VAL A 357 -9.50 -4.44 -13.25
CA VAL A 357 -8.85 -4.38 -14.57
C VAL A 357 -7.55 -5.17 -14.50
N LEU A 358 -7.46 -6.22 -15.29
CA LEU A 358 -6.28 -7.05 -15.41
C LEU A 358 -5.47 -6.60 -16.62
N ILE A 359 -4.18 -6.30 -16.40
CA ILE A 359 -3.27 -5.81 -17.43
C ILE A 359 -2.12 -6.81 -17.54
N GLY A 360 -2.00 -7.46 -18.69
CA GLY A 360 -0.91 -8.37 -19.01
C GLY A 360 0.00 -7.80 -20.10
N ASP A 361 1.14 -8.46 -20.27
CA ASP A 361 2.01 -8.20 -21.42
C ASP A 361 1.35 -8.75 -22.68
N GLY A 362 1.26 -7.93 -23.71
CA GLY A 362 0.68 -8.36 -24.99
C GLY A 362 1.56 -9.37 -25.73
N PRO A 363 1.05 -10.04 -26.75
CA PRO A 363 1.73 -11.12 -27.48
C PRO A 363 3.06 -10.72 -28.17
N GLY A 364 3.51 -9.48 -28.05
CA GLY A 364 4.80 -8.97 -28.55
C GLY A 364 5.80 -8.53 -27.48
N SER A 365 5.42 -8.50 -26.22
CA SER A 365 6.27 -8.06 -25.11
C SER A 365 7.01 -9.25 -24.48
N ARG A 366 7.88 -9.91 -25.23
CA ARG A 366 8.88 -10.78 -24.59
C ARG A 366 9.96 -9.88 -24.01
N SER A 367 10.05 -9.91 -22.68
CA SER A 367 11.13 -9.34 -21.88
C SER A 367 12.48 -9.45 -22.57
N VAL A 368 13.10 -8.32 -22.85
CA VAL A 368 14.54 -8.21 -23.10
C VAL A 368 15.25 -8.33 -21.76
N ALA A 369 15.24 -9.50 -21.15
CA ALA A 369 16.05 -9.85 -19.98
C ALA A 369 16.12 -11.37 -19.80
N ALA A 370 16.55 -12.10 -20.84
CA ALA A 370 17.26 -13.35 -20.64
C ALA A 370 18.74 -13.01 -20.89
N LEU A 371 19.49 -12.80 -19.83
CA LEU A 371 20.95 -12.86 -19.90
C LEU A 371 21.30 -14.25 -20.43
N PRO A 372 22.23 -14.38 -21.40
CA PRO A 372 22.69 -15.70 -21.84
C PRO A 372 23.40 -16.37 -20.65
N GLU A 373 23.06 -17.62 -20.43
CA GLU A 373 23.81 -18.47 -19.51
C GLU A 373 25.28 -18.53 -19.98
N PRO A 374 26.26 -18.56 -19.06
CA PRO A 374 27.63 -18.76 -19.44
C PRO A 374 27.78 -20.13 -20.09
N ASN A 375 28.27 -20.16 -21.31
CA ASN A 375 28.70 -21.40 -21.97
C ASN A 375 29.81 -22.02 -21.10
N ASP A 376 29.52 -23.18 -20.52
CA ASP A 376 30.53 -24.12 -20.06
C ASP A 376 31.26 -24.66 -21.31
N GLU A 377 32.36 -24.01 -21.66
CA GLU A 377 33.32 -24.62 -22.60
C GLU A 377 33.92 -25.85 -21.93
N GLU A 378 33.45 -27.01 -22.35
CA GLU A 378 34.08 -28.30 -22.11
C GLU A 378 35.54 -28.26 -22.63
N ASP A 379 36.44 -28.30 -21.67
CA ASP A 379 37.85 -28.58 -21.90
C ASP A 379 38.05 -30.03 -22.37
N GLY A 380 38.03 -30.22 -23.70
CA GLY A 380 38.22 -31.50 -24.40
C GLY A 380 39.68 -31.74 -24.69
N GLN A 381 40.29 -32.61 -23.89
CA GLN A 381 41.60 -33.21 -24.14
C GLN A 381 41.71 -33.89 -25.53
N ARG A 382 42.72 -33.48 -26.26
CA ARG A 382 43.82 -34.26 -26.93
C ARG A 382 43.54 -35.58 -27.71
N PRO A 383 44.53 -36.01 -28.47
CA PRO A 383 45.97 -36.02 -28.22
C PRO A 383 46.84 -35.12 -29.12
#